data_babc49031e68c51e25a883f9fb6582e4
#
_entry.id   babc49031e68c51e25a883f9fb6582e4
#
_cell.length_a   1.000
_cell.length_b   1.000
_cell.length_c   1.000
_cell.angle_alpha   90.00
_cell.angle_beta   90.00
_cell.angle_gamma   90.00
#
_symmetry.space_group_name_H-M   'P 1'
#
loop_
_entity.id
_entity.type
_entity.pdbx_description
1 polymer ?
#
loop_
_entity_poly.entity_id
_entity_poly.type
_entity_poly.pdbx_seq_one_letter_code
_entity_poly.pdbx_strand_id
1 'polypeptide(L)'
;RLEPLPESEIGEIRLFSALPENLTYPNVTPRLMAEAQRNIGGCNMTTEELRNSLLASPKNGYTRLTDGQRDEMEGYAQRYMAFMTECKTEREATAWAVREAEKLGYKPFAPGMEAKPGDKIYYNNRNKSIALAVVGTKSLGEGANICAAHVDSPRLDIKPNPLYEDSEISYLK
;
A
#
# COMPACT_ATOMS: atom_id res chain seq x y z
N ARG A 1 18.36 -9.05 23.48
CA ARG A 1 18.85 -7.64 23.44
C ARG A 1 19.59 -7.51 22.12
N LEU A 2 19.04 -6.73 21.19
CA LEU A 2 19.73 -6.34 19.96
C LEU A 2 20.64 -5.17 20.32
N GLU A 3 21.92 -5.27 19.95
CA GLU A 3 22.87 -4.17 20.11
C GLU A 3 22.51 -3.03 19.14
N PRO A 4 22.64 -1.75 19.53
CA PRO A 4 22.38 -0.63 18.65
C PRO A 4 23.43 -0.57 17.53
N LEU A 5 22.99 -0.30 16.31
CA LEU A 5 23.85 -0.09 15.14
C LEU A 5 24.81 1.10 15.37
N PRO A 6 26.05 1.05 14.83
CA PRO A 6 27.03 2.11 15.00
C PRO A 6 26.58 3.43 14.35
N GLU A 7 26.89 4.54 15.01
CA GLU A 7 26.42 5.91 14.61
C GLU A 7 26.85 6.36 13.20
N SER A 8 27.81 5.69 12.58
CA SER A 8 28.26 6.00 11.21
C SER A 8 27.24 5.60 10.12
N GLU A 9 26.34 4.65 10.40
CA GLU A 9 25.31 4.22 9.45
C GLU A 9 23.99 5.00 9.60
N ILE A 10 23.84 5.76 10.67
CA ILE A 10 22.61 6.54 10.96
C ILE A 10 22.67 7.92 10.29
N GLY A 11 23.84 8.37 9.82
CA GLY A 11 24.04 9.71 9.28
C GLY A 11 23.25 10.02 7.99
N GLU A 12 23.05 9.04 7.12
CA GLU A 12 22.33 9.25 5.85
C GLU A 12 20.80 9.26 6.00
N ILE A 13 20.27 8.58 7.00
CA ILE A 13 18.80 8.53 7.21
C ILE A 13 18.28 9.80 7.89
N ARG A 14 19.11 10.54 8.62
CA ARG A 14 18.72 11.80 9.28
C ARG A 14 18.52 12.98 8.33
N LEU A 15 19.06 12.93 7.13
CA LEU A 15 18.91 14.02 6.14
C LEU A 15 17.48 14.10 5.55
N PHE A 16 16.71 13.00 5.59
CA PHE A 16 15.33 12.99 5.09
C PHE A 16 14.28 13.29 6.17
N SER A 17 14.60 13.14 7.45
CA SER A 17 13.67 13.40 8.56
C SER A 17 13.69 14.83 9.09
N ALA A 18 14.59 15.68 8.58
CA ALA A 18 14.77 17.07 9.02
C ALA A 18 14.26 18.11 8.01
N LEU A 19 13.52 17.69 6.98
CA LEU A 19 12.81 18.63 6.10
C LEU A 19 11.57 19.13 6.84
N PRO A 20 11.42 20.44 7.11
CA PRO A 20 10.22 20.97 7.73
C PRO A 20 9.02 20.74 6.81
N GLU A 21 7.90 20.34 7.39
CA GLU A 21 6.61 20.01 6.71
C GLU A 21 6.03 21.13 5.83
N ASN A 22 6.69 22.29 5.76
CA ASN A 22 6.24 23.50 5.06
C ASN A 22 7.14 23.90 3.87
N LEU A 23 7.96 22.98 3.33
CA LEU A 23 8.67 23.27 2.09
C LEU A 23 7.71 23.18 0.89
N THR A 24 6.92 24.26 0.72
CA THR A 24 6.37 24.59 -0.59
C THR A 24 7.54 24.89 -1.52
N TYR A 25 7.64 24.14 -2.59
CA TYR A 25 8.71 24.17 -3.61
C TYR A 25 8.98 25.49 -4.36
N PRO A 26 8.47 26.68 -3.98
CA PRO A 26 8.86 27.93 -4.64
C PRO A 26 10.27 28.44 -4.27
N ASN A 27 10.94 27.83 -3.27
CA ASN A 27 12.18 28.40 -2.71
C ASN A 27 13.43 27.50 -2.82
N VAL A 28 13.59 26.78 -3.92
CA VAL A 28 14.92 26.29 -4.27
C VAL A 28 15.72 27.52 -4.71
N THR A 29 16.56 28.03 -3.81
CA THR A 29 17.32 29.26 -4.09
C THR A 29 18.23 29.05 -5.31
N PRO A 30 18.46 30.09 -6.12
CA PRO A 30 19.41 30.06 -7.27
C PRO A 30 20.79 29.51 -6.90
N ARG A 31 21.19 29.61 -5.64
CA ARG A 31 22.44 29.12 -5.10
C ARG A 31 22.51 27.59 -5.03
N LEU A 32 21.46 26.92 -4.61
CA LEU A 32 21.37 25.45 -4.59
C LEU A 32 21.34 24.87 -6.01
N MET A 33 20.70 25.54 -6.95
CA MET A 33 20.71 25.16 -8.36
C MET A 33 22.10 25.31 -8.99
N ALA A 34 22.82 26.40 -8.68
CA ALA A 34 24.19 26.63 -9.17
C ALA A 34 25.20 25.66 -8.53
N GLU A 35 24.94 25.15 -7.33
CA GLU A 35 25.77 24.15 -6.66
C GLU A 35 25.53 22.74 -7.21
N ALA A 36 24.29 22.40 -7.52
CA ALA A 36 23.93 21.18 -8.23
C ALA A 36 24.53 21.13 -9.65
N GLN A 37 24.49 22.24 -10.39
CA GLN A 37 25.12 22.35 -11.71
C GLN A 37 26.63 22.17 -11.68
N ARG A 38 27.32 22.61 -10.63
CA ARG A 38 28.78 22.44 -10.48
C ARG A 38 29.20 21.00 -10.16
N ASN A 39 28.36 20.25 -9.52
CA ASN A 39 28.64 18.86 -9.12
C ASN A 39 28.29 17.82 -10.20
N ILE A 40 27.50 18.19 -11.20
CA ILE A 40 27.16 17.32 -12.34
C ILE A 40 28.13 17.70 -13.48
N GLY A 41 29.33 17.15 -13.45
CA GLY A 41 30.40 17.47 -14.40
C GLY A 41 29.94 17.52 -15.88
N GLY A 42 29.83 18.72 -16.45
CA GLY A 42 29.67 18.91 -17.88
C GLY A 42 28.29 18.70 -18.50
N CYS A 43 27.23 18.57 -17.73
CA CYS A 43 25.88 18.48 -18.27
C CYS A 43 25.33 19.88 -18.58
N ASN A 44 25.19 20.19 -19.87
CA ASN A 44 24.61 21.46 -20.36
C ASN A 44 23.08 21.50 -20.27
N MET A 45 22.49 20.90 -19.20
CA MET A 45 21.05 20.95 -18.98
C MET A 45 20.61 22.34 -18.53
N THR A 46 19.56 22.85 -19.14
CA THR A 46 18.89 24.07 -18.67
C THR A 46 18.28 23.83 -17.28
N THR A 47 18.03 24.91 -16.54
CA THR A 47 17.36 24.84 -15.23
C THR A 47 16.01 24.14 -15.31
N GLU A 48 15.29 24.31 -16.41
CA GLU A 48 13.99 23.71 -16.65
C GLU A 48 14.08 22.21 -16.94
N GLU A 49 15.06 21.79 -17.74
CA GLU A 49 15.36 20.37 -17.97
C GLU A 49 15.78 19.67 -16.67
N LEU A 50 16.63 20.31 -15.88
CA LEU A 50 17.05 19.79 -14.58
C LEU A 50 15.84 19.66 -13.63
N ARG A 51 14.99 20.66 -13.57
CA ARG A 51 13.76 20.64 -12.79
C ARG A 51 12.85 19.49 -13.22
N ASN A 52 12.60 19.32 -14.50
CA ASN A 52 11.75 18.26 -15.05
C ASN A 52 12.34 16.86 -14.84
N SER A 53 13.67 16.74 -14.75
CA SER A 53 14.33 15.45 -14.45
C SER A 53 14.30 15.09 -12.97
N LEU A 54 14.29 16.08 -12.08
CA LEU A 54 14.34 15.88 -10.62
C LEU A 54 12.97 15.87 -9.97
N LEU A 55 11.97 16.54 -10.55
CA LEU A 55 10.62 16.57 -10.01
C LEU A 55 9.80 15.40 -10.53
N ALA A 56 9.15 14.68 -9.62
CA ALA A 56 8.16 13.70 -9.99
C ALA A 56 6.97 14.41 -10.67
N SER A 57 6.61 13.94 -11.87
CA SER A 57 5.40 14.35 -12.57
C SER A 57 4.41 13.18 -12.56
N PRO A 58 3.61 13.02 -11.49
CA PRO A 58 2.65 11.93 -11.41
C PRO A 58 1.62 12.08 -12.51
N LYS A 59 1.43 11.01 -13.29
CA LYS A 59 0.39 10.94 -14.30
C LYS A 59 -0.77 10.11 -13.76
N ASN A 60 -1.99 10.53 -14.09
CA ASN A 60 -3.17 9.75 -13.79
C ASN A 60 -3.02 8.32 -14.31
N GLY A 61 -3.23 7.32 -13.42
CA GLY A 61 -3.11 5.90 -13.76
C GLY A 61 -4.05 5.48 -14.89
N TYR A 62 -5.26 6.04 -14.94
CA TYR A 62 -6.26 5.76 -15.98
C TYR A 62 -5.79 6.07 -17.40
N THR A 63 -4.92 7.08 -17.59
CA THR A 63 -4.39 7.44 -18.90
C THR A 63 -3.39 6.43 -19.45
N ARG A 64 -2.93 5.48 -18.62
CA ARG A 64 -1.94 4.47 -18.97
C ARG A 64 -2.51 3.06 -19.11
N LEU A 65 -3.80 2.90 -18.76
CA LEU A 65 -4.46 1.59 -18.83
C LEU A 65 -4.87 1.27 -20.27
N THR A 66 -4.67 0.05 -20.67
CA THR A 66 -5.29 -0.53 -21.86
C THR A 66 -6.77 -0.81 -21.58
N ASP A 67 -7.58 -0.99 -22.64
CA ASP A 67 -8.99 -1.29 -22.47
C ASP A 67 -9.20 -2.58 -21.67
N GLY A 68 -8.44 -3.65 -21.93
CA GLY A 68 -8.50 -4.88 -21.14
C GLY A 68 -8.16 -4.67 -19.65
N GLN A 69 -7.18 -3.81 -19.33
CA GLN A 69 -6.88 -3.48 -17.95
C GLN A 69 -7.98 -2.64 -17.27
N ARG A 70 -8.69 -1.81 -18.03
CA ARG A 70 -9.86 -1.10 -17.52
C ARG A 70 -11.00 -2.05 -17.20
N ASP A 71 -11.26 -3.02 -18.07
CA ASP A 71 -12.29 -4.04 -17.85
C ASP A 71 -11.97 -4.91 -16.61
N GLU A 72 -10.71 -5.32 -16.44
CA GLU A 72 -10.26 -6.04 -15.25
C GLU A 72 -10.43 -5.21 -13.96
N MET A 73 -10.07 -3.93 -14.01
CA MET A 73 -10.21 -3.00 -12.89
C MET A 73 -11.68 -2.81 -12.54
N GLU A 74 -12.54 -2.59 -13.53
CA GLU A 74 -13.98 -2.45 -13.32
C GLU A 74 -14.59 -3.73 -12.73
N GLY A 75 -14.22 -4.89 -13.26
CA GLY A 75 -14.64 -6.18 -12.72
C GLY A 75 -14.18 -6.39 -11.26
N TYR A 76 -13.00 -5.91 -10.89
CA TYR A 76 -12.54 -5.92 -9.50
C TYR A 76 -13.40 -4.98 -8.63
N ALA A 77 -13.64 -3.76 -9.09
CA ALA A 77 -14.44 -2.76 -8.37
C ALA A 77 -15.87 -3.27 -8.11
N GLN A 78 -16.51 -3.91 -9.08
CA GLN A 78 -17.84 -4.50 -8.93
C GLN A 78 -17.86 -5.59 -7.84
N ARG A 79 -16.87 -6.47 -7.80
CA ARG A 79 -16.75 -7.50 -6.74
C ARG A 79 -16.53 -6.86 -5.37
N TYR A 80 -15.72 -5.81 -5.30
CA TYR A 80 -15.49 -5.08 -4.05
C TYR A 80 -16.76 -4.39 -3.55
N MET A 81 -17.50 -3.74 -4.43
CA MET A 81 -18.80 -3.11 -4.08
C MET A 81 -19.81 -4.15 -3.58
N ALA A 82 -19.87 -5.33 -4.19
CA ALA A 82 -20.71 -6.41 -3.72
C ALA A 82 -20.32 -6.87 -2.31
N PHE A 83 -19.03 -7.05 -2.05
CA PHE A 83 -18.50 -7.34 -0.70
C PHE A 83 -18.91 -6.26 0.30
N MET A 84 -18.70 -4.98 -0.02
CA MET A 84 -19.07 -3.85 0.87
C MET A 84 -20.58 -3.77 1.10
N THR A 85 -21.38 -4.21 0.16
CA THR A 85 -22.84 -4.27 0.30
C THR A 85 -23.28 -5.38 1.23
N GLU A 86 -22.64 -6.56 1.15
CA GLU A 86 -22.94 -7.72 1.99
C GLU A 86 -22.37 -7.57 3.42
N CYS A 87 -21.14 -7.04 3.54
CA CYS A 87 -20.37 -7.04 4.78
C CYS A 87 -20.37 -5.66 5.44
N LYS A 88 -21.27 -5.45 6.40
CA LYS A 88 -21.40 -4.20 7.17
C LYS A 88 -20.67 -4.23 8.52
N THR A 89 -20.34 -5.42 9.01
CA THR A 89 -19.73 -5.65 10.31
C THR A 89 -18.52 -6.59 10.19
N GLU A 90 -17.65 -6.57 11.19
CA GLU A 90 -16.50 -7.47 11.26
C GLU A 90 -16.92 -8.96 11.25
N ARG A 91 -18.11 -9.26 11.74
CA ARG A 91 -18.63 -10.63 11.76
C ARG A 91 -19.05 -11.09 10.37
N GLU A 92 -19.73 -10.24 9.63
CA GLU A 92 -20.15 -10.52 8.26
C GLU A 92 -18.93 -10.63 7.34
N ALA A 93 -17.96 -9.72 7.49
CA ALA A 93 -16.70 -9.77 6.72
C ALA A 93 -15.91 -11.05 7.03
N THR A 94 -15.83 -11.47 8.30
CA THR A 94 -15.15 -12.72 8.69
C THR A 94 -15.89 -13.94 8.12
N ALA A 95 -17.21 -13.98 8.21
CA ALA A 95 -18.02 -15.07 7.65
C ALA A 95 -17.89 -15.15 6.12
N TRP A 96 -17.87 -14.01 5.43
CA TRP A 96 -17.61 -13.93 4.00
C TRP A 96 -16.22 -14.46 3.66
N ALA A 97 -15.20 -14.03 4.40
CA ALA A 97 -13.82 -14.47 4.18
C ALA A 97 -13.63 -15.97 4.38
N VAL A 98 -14.32 -16.58 5.35
CA VAL A 98 -14.33 -18.04 5.55
C VAL A 98 -14.93 -18.74 4.33
N ARG A 99 -16.10 -18.31 3.84
CA ARG A 99 -16.73 -18.90 2.65
C ARG A 99 -15.85 -18.84 1.41
N GLU A 100 -15.19 -17.69 1.20
CA GLU A 100 -14.29 -17.53 0.05
C GLU A 100 -13.00 -18.35 0.23
N ALA A 101 -12.46 -18.43 1.43
CA ALA A 101 -11.30 -19.27 1.74
C ALA A 101 -11.60 -20.76 1.45
N GLU A 102 -12.75 -21.25 1.88
CA GLU A 102 -13.18 -22.65 1.65
C GLU A 102 -13.34 -22.95 0.16
N LYS A 103 -13.91 -22.03 -0.64
CA LYS A 103 -13.97 -22.15 -2.11
C LYS A 103 -12.59 -22.26 -2.75
N LEU A 104 -11.58 -21.60 -2.15
CA LEU A 104 -10.18 -21.62 -2.60
C LEU A 104 -9.39 -22.80 -2.04
N GLY A 105 -10.04 -23.72 -1.32
CA GLY A 105 -9.44 -24.94 -0.78
C GLY A 105 -8.74 -24.78 0.57
N TYR A 106 -8.97 -23.68 1.27
CA TYR A 106 -8.50 -23.55 2.65
C TYR A 106 -9.29 -24.45 3.58
N LYS A 107 -8.62 -25.04 4.56
CA LYS A 107 -9.20 -25.89 5.61
C LYS A 107 -9.06 -25.23 6.97
N PRO A 108 -10.00 -25.46 7.89
CA PRO A 108 -9.88 -24.92 9.24
C PRO A 108 -8.66 -25.50 9.95
N PHE A 109 -7.92 -24.65 10.63
CA PHE A 109 -6.82 -25.05 11.48
C PHE A 109 -7.34 -25.79 12.72
N ALA A 110 -6.69 -26.90 13.05
CA ALA A 110 -6.91 -27.63 14.30
C ALA A 110 -5.58 -27.84 15.03
N PRO A 111 -5.52 -27.70 16.37
CA PRO A 111 -4.32 -28.02 17.13
C PRO A 111 -3.86 -29.46 16.88
N GLY A 112 -2.57 -29.65 16.65
CA GLY A 112 -2.01 -30.98 16.32
C GLY A 112 -2.12 -31.38 14.84
N MET A 113 -2.67 -30.53 13.99
CA MET A 113 -2.71 -30.76 12.56
C MET A 113 -1.30 -30.79 11.97
N GLU A 114 -0.97 -31.83 11.22
CA GLU A 114 0.23 -31.85 10.39
C GLU A 114 -0.01 -31.00 9.15
N ALA A 115 0.88 -30.03 8.91
CA ALA A 115 0.83 -29.16 7.75
C ALA A 115 2.01 -29.43 6.82
N LYS A 116 1.74 -29.52 5.53
CA LYS A 116 2.74 -29.76 4.47
C LYS A 116 2.88 -28.50 3.59
N PRO A 117 4.03 -28.29 2.96
CA PRO A 117 4.19 -27.22 1.99
C PRO A 117 3.08 -27.23 0.94
N GLY A 118 2.45 -26.07 0.73
CA GLY A 118 1.32 -25.89 -0.17
C GLY A 118 -0.06 -26.02 0.51
N ASP A 119 -0.13 -26.54 1.72
CA ASP A 119 -1.40 -26.59 2.46
C ASP A 119 -1.93 -25.18 2.73
N LYS A 120 -3.24 -25.04 2.55
CA LYS A 120 -3.98 -23.80 2.80
C LYS A 120 -4.83 -23.99 4.05
N ILE A 121 -4.57 -23.20 5.06
CA ILE A 121 -5.25 -23.28 6.35
C ILE A 121 -5.80 -21.93 6.75
N TYR A 122 -6.90 -21.93 7.49
CA TYR A 122 -7.45 -20.72 8.10
C TYR A 122 -7.78 -20.93 9.58
N TYR A 123 -7.68 -19.86 10.35
CA TYR A 123 -8.12 -19.81 11.73
C TYR A 123 -9.15 -18.69 11.89
N ASN A 124 -10.37 -19.06 12.25
CA ASN A 124 -11.46 -18.13 12.56
C ASN A 124 -11.43 -17.80 14.05
N ASN A 125 -11.07 -16.57 14.39
CA ASN A 125 -11.04 -16.10 15.77
C ASN A 125 -12.39 -15.53 16.18
N ARG A 126 -13.28 -16.37 16.70
CA ARG A 126 -14.58 -16.00 17.30
C ARG A 126 -15.49 -15.20 16.34
N ASN A 127 -15.39 -15.41 15.06
CA ASN A 127 -16.10 -14.66 14.02
C ASN A 127 -15.85 -13.13 14.04
N LYS A 128 -14.67 -12.69 14.52
CA LYS A 128 -14.28 -11.28 14.56
C LYS A 128 -13.03 -10.99 13.79
N SER A 129 -12.20 -11.99 13.56
CA SER A 129 -11.01 -11.90 12.72
C SER A 129 -10.68 -13.26 12.14
N ILE A 130 -9.93 -13.29 11.06
CA ILE A 130 -9.50 -14.50 10.38
C ILE A 130 -8.00 -14.41 10.09
N ALA A 131 -7.29 -15.50 10.27
CA ALA A 131 -5.95 -15.68 9.76
C ALA A 131 -5.98 -16.73 8.65
N LEU A 132 -5.35 -16.42 7.54
CA LEU A 132 -5.19 -17.32 6.40
C LEU A 132 -3.70 -17.59 6.21
N ALA A 133 -3.32 -18.82 5.98
CA ALA A 133 -1.94 -19.19 5.73
C ALA A 133 -1.82 -20.18 4.58
N VAL A 134 -0.79 -20.00 3.79
CA VAL A 134 -0.29 -21.00 2.84
C VAL A 134 1.05 -21.47 3.38
N VAL A 135 1.18 -22.76 3.63
CA VAL A 135 2.38 -23.35 4.23
C VAL A 135 3.51 -23.30 3.21
N GLY A 136 4.61 -22.64 3.57
CA GLY A 136 5.81 -22.54 2.74
C GLY A 136 6.67 -23.80 2.77
N THR A 137 7.71 -23.79 1.96
CA THR A 137 8.73 -24.86 1.92
C THR A 137 9.83 -24.70 2.98
N LYS A 138 9.96 -23.49 3.54
CA LYS A 138 10.94 -23.16 4.57
C LYS A 138 10.30 -23.14 5.95
N SER A 139 11.11 -23.28 6.99
CA SER A 139 10.64 -23.20 8.37
C SER A 139 10.21 -21.76 8.72
N LEU A 140 9.30 -21.61 9.68
CA LEU A 140 8.92 -20.30 10.20
C LEU A 140 10.09 -19.53 10.83
N GLY A 141 11.13 -20.24 11.29
CA GLY A 141 12.36 -19.64 11.80
C GLY A 141 13.17 -18.89 10.75
N GLU A 142 12.94 -19.16 9.47
CA GLU A 142 13.57 -18.46 8.35
C GLU A 142 12.75 -17.24 7.89
N GLY A 143 11.58 -17.01 8.49
CA GLY A 143 10.71 -15.87 8.24
C GLY A 143 9.38 -16.25 7.59
N ALA A 144 8.49 -15.27 7.50
CA ALA A 144 7.18 -15.39 6.85
C ALA A 144 6.83 -14.06 6.16
N ASN A 145 6.11 -14.14 5.05
CA ASN A 145 5.49 -12.97 4.43
C ASN A 145 4.11 -12.77 5.08
N ILE A 146 3.89 -11.61 5.70
CA ILE A 146 2.65 -11.29 6.39
C ILE A 146 1.99 -10.09 5.71
N CYS A 147 0.70 -10.26 5.35
CA CYS A 147 -0.17 -9.17 4.93
C CYS A 147 -1.27 -9.05 5.97
N ALA A 148 -1.44 -7.87 6.56
CA ALA A 148 -2.43 -7.63 7.59
C ALA A 148 -3.30 -6.43 7.23
N ALA A 149 -4.59 -6.53 7.50
CA ALA A 149 -5.55 -5.45 7.35
C ALA A 149 -6.59 -5.53 8.48
N HIS A 150 -7.22 -4.40 8.80
CA HIS A 150 -8.37 -4.41 9.71
C HIS A 150 -9.60 -5.03 9.02
N VAL A 151 -10.51 -5.60 9.81
CA VAL A 151 -11.71 -6.28 9.34
C VAL A 151 -12.97 -5.44 9.54
N ASP A 152 -12.93 -4.48 10.47
CA ASP A 152 -14.03 -3.56 10.71
C ASP A 152 -14.25 -2.62 9.51
N SER A 153 -15.49 -2.28 9.25
CA SER A 153 -15.86 -1.30 8.23
C SER A 153 -16.10 0.05 8.90
N PRO A 154 -15.19 1.04 8.72
CA PRO A 154 -15.40 2.35 9.27
C PRO A 154 -16.61 3.01 8.62
N ARG A 155 -17.39 3.73 9.41
CA ARG A 155 -18.50 4.52 8.92
C ARG A 155 -17.98 5.78 8.25
N LEU A 156 -18.49 6.06 7.06
CA LEU A 156 -18.24 7.30 6.33
C LEU A 156 -19.53 8.13 6.30
N ASP A 157 -19.46 9.34 6.81
CA ASP A 157 -20.52 10.32 6.69
C ASP A 157 -20.12 11.38 5.64
N ILE A 158 -21.00 11.61 4.66
CA ILE A 158 -20.74 12.58 3.60
C ILE A 158 -20.90 13.99 4.16
N LYS A 159 -19.94 14.87 3.90
CA LYS A 159 -20.00 16.29 4.29
C LYS A 159 -21.02 17.05 3.45
N PRO A 160 -21.51 18.24 3.91
CA PRO A 160 -22.48 19.05 3.19
C PRO A 160 -22.04 19.46 1.76
N ASN A 161 -20.74 19.66 1.54
CA ASN A 161 -20.14 19.90 0.23
C ASN A 161 -19.14 18.77 -0.07
N PRO A 162 -19.61 17.59 -0.51
CA PRO A 162 -18.79 16.40 -0.51
C PRO A 162 -17.89 16.27 -1.74
N LEU A 163 -18.28 16.81 -2.88
CA LEU A 163 -17.60 16.60 -4.14
C LEU A 163 -16.45 17.60 -4.33
N TYR A 164 -15.28 17.10 -4.63
CA TYR A 164 -14.13 17.92 -5.03
C TYR A 164 -13.26 17.12 -6.02
N GLU A 165 -12.40 17.82 -6.73
CA GLU A 165 -11.45 17.26 -7.67
C GLU A 165 -10.02 17.56 -7.22
N ASP A 166 -9.16 16.57 -7.37
CA ASP A 166 -7.72 16.72 -7.24
C ASP A 166 -7.03 15.75 -8.19
N SER A 167 -6.02 16.25 -8.90
CA SER A 167 -5.21 15.44 -9.83
C SER A 167 -6.05 14.66 -10.88
N GLU A 168 -7.07 15.30 -11.46
CA GLU A 168 -8.01 14.74 -12.45
C GLU A 168 -8.86 13.57 -11.91
N ILE A 169 -9.00 13.47 -10.60
CA ILE A 169 -9.84 12.46 -9.93
C ILE A 169 -10.90 13.17 -9.08
N SER A 170 -12.15 12.70 -9.19
CA SER A 170 -13.23 13.18 -8.34
C SER A 170 -13.24 12.45 -7.01
N TYR A 171 -13.34 13.20 -5.92
CA TYR A 171 -13.36 12.70 -4.55
C TYR A 171 -14.65 13.06 -3.85
N LEU A 172 -15.02 12.24 -2.86
CA LEU A 172 -16.06 12.53 -1.89
C LEU A 172 -15.42 12.77 -0.50
N LYS A 173 -15.86 13.83 0.18
CA LYS A 173 -15.51 14.13 1.59
C LYS A 173 -16.59 13.69 2.55
#